data_ab96226c67a74b25cfbd90f25ef5c11e
#
_entry.id   ab96226c67a74b25cfbd90f25ef5c11e
#
_cell.length_a   1.000
_cell.length_b   1.000
_cell.length_c   1.000
_cell.angle_alpha   90.00
_cell.angle_beta   90.00
_cell.angle_gamma   90.00
#
_symmetry.space_group_name_H-M   'P 1'
#
loop_
_entity.id
_entity.type
_entity.pdbx_description
1 polymer ?
#
loop_
_entity_poly.entity_id
_entity_poly.type
_entity_poly.pdbx_seq_one_letter_code
_entity_poly.pdbx_strand_id
1 'polypeptide(L)'
;MGERVLVTGATGFLAGHGIAELLAHGYAVRGTVRRLATADVAHLRAAGERAGREVELAGASLDADEGWAEAVRDCDYVWHMASPNPAGPPADESELIRPAVDGTLRVLEAAAASGTVRRVVLTSSTDAITRGYGRSAVRLRTEADWTDPDRAAAYPRSKFFAERAAWDFARSAGLELVTVNPALVLGPVLSAARRTSVELIQVLLAREVPAVPRLGFAVTDVRDVAVAHRLAMETAGAAGNRYIVAGEHLWLREMAAILAAEYRPRGYRVPTGPLPTPLLCLAARFDPRLKLTLSMAGIPQLVSAEKARTELGWQPRPARETILDTARSLIAHGLVQASSPGSR
;
A
#
# COMPACT_ATOMS: atom_id res chain seq x y z
N MET A 1 4.11 30.82 6.44
CA MET A 1 4.36 29.65 5.57
C MET A 1 3.32 28.61 5.91
N GLY A 2 2.82 27.84 4.94
CA GLY A 2 1.88 26.75 5.26
C GLY A 2 2.58 25.61 6.00
N GLU A 3 1.81 24.77 6.71
CA GLU A 3 2.32 23.59 7.40
C GLU A 3 3.06 22.66 6.42
N ARG A 4 4.18 22.08 6.87
CA ARG A 4 5.04 21.24 6.06
C ARG A 4 4.90 19.77 6.46
N VAL A 5 4.73 18.92 5.46
CA VAL A 5 4.63 17.46 5.62
C VAL A 5 5.83 16.78 4.98
N LEU A 6 6.55 15.97 5.76
CA LEU A 6 7.52 15.03 5.22
C LEU A 6 6.79 13.78 4.74
N VAL A 7 7.01 13.38 3.49
CA VAL A 7 6.51 12.12 2.93
C VAL A 7 7.68 11.20 2.63
N THR A 8 7.77 10.06 3.32
CA THR A 8 8.87 9.13 3.10
C THR A 8 8.64 8.26 1.88
N GLY A 9 9.72 8.00 1.09
CA GLY A 9 9.64 7.18 -0.11
C GLY A 9 8.82 7.81 -1.23
N ALA A 10 9.06 9.09 -1.51
CA ALA A 10 8.27 9.93 -2.40
C ALA A 10 8.01 9.36 -3.80
N THR A 11 8.93 8.54 -4.34
CA THR A 11 8.74 7.87 -5.65
C THR A 11 7.85 6.64 -5.58
N GLY A 12 7.35 6.28 -4.39
CA GLY A 12 6.43 5.15 -4.17
C GLY A 12 5.02 5.41 -4.74
N PHE A 13 4.27 4.33 -4.98
CA PHE A 13 2.91 4.39 -5.53
C PHE A 13 1.96 5.19 -4.63
N LEU A 14 1.88 4.84 -3.35
CA LEU A 14 1.07 5.57 -2.37
C LEU A 14 1.59 7.00 -2.17
N ALA A 15 2.90 7.14 -2.01
CA ALA A 15 3.52 8.42 -1.69
C ALA A 15 3.30 9.45 -2.80
N GLY A 16 3.37 9.04 -4.08
CA GLY A 16 3.09 9.95 -5.19
C GLY A 16 1.65 10.50 -5.18
N HIS A 17 0.66 9.67 -4.88
CA HIS A 17 -0.73 10.12 -4.69
C HIS A 17 -0.90 10.93 -3.41
N GLY A 18 -0.23 10.55 -2.32
CA GLY A 18 -0.22 11.30 -1.07
C GLY A 18 0.34 12.71 -1.24
N ILE A 19 1.44 12.85 -1.97
CA ILE A 19 2.02 14.15 -2.29
C ILE A 19 1.05 15.00 -3.11
N ALA A 20 0.40 14.42 -4.11
CA ALA A 20 -0.59 15.14 -4.91
C ALA A 20 -1.78 15.61 -4.05
N GLU A 21 -2.27 14.79 -3.11
CA GLU A 21 -3.33 15.13 -2.17
C GLU A 21 -2.93 16.30 -1.25
N LEU A 22 -1.73 16.24 -0.66
CA LEU A 22 -1.21 17.31 0.21
C LEU A 22 -1.05 18.63 -0.52
N LEU A 23 -0.48 18.61 -1.72
CA LEU A 23 -0.30 19.81 -2.54
C LEU A 23 -1.64 20.45 -2.89
N ALA A 24 -2.65 19.64 -3.27
CA ALA A 24 -3.99 20.11 -3.58
C ALA A 24 -4.68 20.78 -2.39
N HIS A 25 -4.30 20.42 -1.15
CA HIS A 25 -4.83 20.99 0.09
C HIS A 25 -3.93 22.09 0.69
N GLY A 26 -2.91 22.56 -0.05
CA GLY A 26 -2.13 23.74 0.32
C GLY A 26 -0.95 23.49 1.24
N TYR A 27 -0.61 22.23 1.54
CA TYR A 27 0.57 21.88 2.34
C TYR A 27 1.87 22.11 1.56
N ALA A 28 2.92 22.51 2.28
CA ALA A 28 4.29 22.39 1.77
C ALA A 28 4.74 20.93 1.93
N VAL A 29 5.35 20.36 0.89
CA VAL A 29 5.72 18.95 0.89
C VAL A 29 7.20 18.76 0.68
N ARG A 30 7.83 17.99 1.58
CA ARG A 30 9.18 17.45 1.39
C ARG A 30 9.08 15.94 1.23
N GLY A 31 9.65 15.41 0.14
CA GLY A 31 9.65 13.97 -0.15
C GLY A 31 11.03 13.37 0.03
N THR A 32 11.16 12.21 0.72
CA THR A 32 12.46 11.52 0.75
C THR A 32 12.62 10.58 -0.45
N VAL A 33 13.83 10.53 -0.96
CA VAL A 33 14.29 9.57 -1.97
C VAL A 33 15.62 8.96 -1.53
N ARG A 34 15.88 7.71 -1.90
CA ARG A 34 17.13 7.04 -1.51
C ARG A 34 18.38 7.69 -2.11
N ARG A 35 18.29 8.19 -3.33
CA ARG A 35 19.38 8.86 -4.07
C ARG A 35 18.82 10.00 -4.89
N LEU A 36 19.14 11.23 -4.53
CA LEU A 36 18.66 12.43 -5.25
C LEU A 36 19.07 12.45 -6.73
N ALA A 37 20.29 12.04 -7.02
CA ALA A 37 20.85 12.11 -8.39
C ALA A 37 20.18 11.17 -9.39
N THR A 38 19.54 10.08 -8.95
CA THR A 38 18.99 9.02 -9.82
C THR A 38 17.51 8.78 -9.65
N ALA A 39 16.83 9.55 -8.77
CA ALA A 39 15.41 9.35 -8.51
C ALA A 39 14.57 9.82 -9.70
N ASP A 40 13.68 8.95 -10.20
CA ASP A 40 12.65 9.35 -11.15
C ASP A 40 11.52 10.08 -10.41
N VAL A 41 11.52 11.41 -10.54
CA VAL A 41 10.58 12.31 -9.88
C VAL A 41 9.67 13.07 -10.85
N ALA A 42 9.59 12.63 -12.10
CA ALA A 42 8.81 13.32 -13.14
C ALA A 42 7.34 13.48 -12.73
N HIS A 43 6.74 12.43 -12.15
CA HIS A 43 5.37 12.46 -11.66
C HIS A 43 5.16 13.42 -10.46
N LEU A 44 6.18 13.62 -9.62
CA LEU A 44 6.14 14.57 -8.51
C LEU A 44 6.21 16.01 -9.01
N ARG A 45 7.07 16.29 -10.00
CA ARG A 45 7.13 17.60 -10.65
C ARG A 45 5.80 17.95 -11.31
N ALA A 46 5.23 17.00 -12.06
CA ALA A 46 3.91 17.19 -12.69
C ALA A 46 2.80 17.42 -11.64
N ALA A 47 2.87 16.79 -10.47
CA ALA A 47 1.94 17.07 -9.38
C ALA A 47 2.13 18.49 -8.81
N GLY A 48 3.38 18.91 -8.63
CA GLY A 48 3.73 20.26 -8.20
C GLY A 48 3.27 21.34 -9.17
N GLU A 49 3.53 21.17 -10.46
CA GLU A 49 3.08 22.08 -11.52
C GLU A 49 1.55 22.27 -11.52
N ARG A 50 0.78 21.17 -11.39
CA ARG A 50 -0.69 21.23 -11.32
C ARG A 50 -1.18 22.00 -10.10
N ALA A 51 -0.46 21.92 -8.98
CA ALA A 51 -0.81 22.60 -7.74
C ALA A 51 -0.20 24.04 -7.63
N GLY A 52 0.62 24.46 -8.58
CA GLY A 52 1.38 25.72 -8.51
C GLY A 52 2.38 25.75 -7.33
N ARG A 53 2.95 24.59 -6.96
CA ARG A 53 3.83 24.42 -5.81
C ARG A 53 4.99 23.51 -6.15
N GLU A 54 6.13 23.67 -5.50
CA GLU A 54 7.28 22.80 -5.64
C GLU A 54 7.29 21.71 -4.57
N VAL A 55 7.73 20.49 -4.94
CA VAL A 55 8.02 19.40 -4.01
C VAL A 55 9.50 19.46 -3.67
N GLU A 56 9.82 19.76 -2.43
CA GLU A 56 11.18 19.68 -1.91
C GLU A 56 11.62 18.21 -1.80
N LEU A 57 12.87 17.89 -2.16
CA LEU A 57 13.40 16.53 -2.07
C LEU A 57 14.57 16.46 -1.09
N ALA A 58 14.58 15.44 -0.25
CA ALA A 58 15.66 15.11 0.67
C ALA A 58 16.17 13.66 0.44
N GLY A 59 17.47 13.45 0.62
CA GLY A 59 18.08 12.14 0.54
C GLY A 59 18.00 11.44 1.89
N ALA A 60 17.27 10.29 1.99
CA ALA A 60 17.26 9.44 3.17
C ALA A 60 16.87 8.00 2.79
N SER A 61 17.42 7.01 3.50
CA SER A 61 17.15 5.59 3.30
C SER A 61 16.71 4.93 4.59
N LEU A 62 15.77 3.98 4.52
CA LEU A 62 15.38 3.19 5.69
C LEU A 62 16.52 2.29 6.22
N ASP A 63 17.54 2.06 5.40
CA ASP A 63 18.68 1.19 5.72
C ASP A 63 19.87 1.97 6.35
N ALA A 64 19.76 3.31 6.50
CA ALA A 64 20.82 4.18 6.98
C ALA A 64 20.27 5.26 7.89
N ASP A 65 21.06 5.74 8.84
CA ASP A 65 20.67 6.77 9.81
C ASP A 65 20.84 8.20 9.23
N GLU A 66 21.67 8.33 8.20
CA GLU A 66 21.98 9.62 7.57
C GLU A 66 20.80 10.19 6.80
N GLY A 67 20.71 11.52 6.81
CA GLY A 67 19.72 12.29 6.06
C GLY A 67 18.37 12.46 6.75
N TRP A 68 18.03 11.69 7.78
CA TRP A 68 16.73 11.78 8.43
C TRP A 68 16.57 13.08 9.23
N ALA A 69 17.60 13.52 9.97
CA ALA A 69 17.56 14.78 10.72
C ALA A 69 17.34 16.00 9.78
N GLU A 70 17.94 15.97 8.59
CA GLU A 70 17.72 16.99 7.57
C GLU A 70 16.32 16.89 6.95
N ALA A 71 15.88 15.68 6.66
CA ALA A 71 14.58 15.44 6.04
C ALA A 71 13.42 15.93 6.93
N VAL A 72 13.48 15.75 8.25
CA VAL A 72 12.41 16.16 9.18
C VAL A 72 12.51 17.63 9.61
N ARG A 73 13.60 18.33 9.32
CA ARG A 73 13.80 19.72 9.76
C ARG A 73 12.65 20.62 9.31
N ASP A 74 12.10 21.40 10.25
CA ASP A 74 10.98 22.32 10.03
C ASP A 74 9.72 21.66 9.45
N CYS A 75 9.53 20.35 9.67
CA CYS A 75 8.31 19.66 9.32
C CYS A 75 7.34 19.63 10.51
N ASP A 76 6.06 19.87 10.24
CA ASP A 76 4.99 19.80 11.23
C ASP A 76 4.43 18.39 11.36
N TYR A 77 4.48 17.63 10.26
CA TYR A 77 3.94 16.26 10.17
C TYR A 77 4.87 15.35 9.38
N VAL A 78 4.76 14.05 9.65
CA VAL A 78 5.43 13.02 8.86
C VAL A 78 4.39 12.00 8.38
N TRP A 79 4.34 11.76 7.06
CA TRP A 79 3.67 10.61 6.48
C TRP A 79 4.72 9.54 6.18
N HIS A 80 4.78 8.55 7.05
CA HIS A 80 5.71 7.44 6.87
C HIS A 80 5.09 6.37 5.96
N MET A 81 5.33 6.52 4.65
CA MET A 81 4.81 5.64 3.60
C MET A 81 5.85 4.66 3.05
N ALA A 82 7.13 4.94 3.27
CA ALA A 82 8.20 4.05 2.86
C ALA A 82 8.13 2.73 3.63
N SER A 83 8.33 1.63 2.93
CA SER A 83 8.50 0.30 3.52
C SER A 83 9.50 -0.46 2.69
N PRO A 84 10.34 -1.32 3.27
CA PRO A 84 11.18 -2.22 2.51
C PRO A 84 10.32 -3.04 1.55
N ASN A 85 10.72 -3.06 0.28
CA ASN A 85 10.06 -3.86 -0.75
C ASN A 85 11.15 -4.64 -1.49
N PRO A 86 11.48 -5.86 -1.02
CA PRO A 86 12.52 -6.68 -1.64
C PRO A 86 12.12 -7.05 -3.07
N ALA A 87 13.13 -7.19 -3.94
CA ALA A 87 12.92 -7.54 -5.35
C ALA A 87 12.42 -8.98 -5.56
N GLY A 88 12.36 -9.80 -4.51
CA GLY A 88 11.92 -11.19 -4.53
C GLY A 88 11.59 -11.72 -3.14
N PRO A 89 11.16 -12.98 -3.02
CA PRO A 89 10.96 -13.60 -1.72
C PRO A 89 12.31 -13.62 -0.98
N PRO A 90 12.33 -13.18 0.30
CA PRO A 90 13.55 -13.16 1.10
C PRO A 90 14.05 -14.61 1.31
N ALA A 91 15.38 -14.79 1.35
CA ALA A 91 15.97 -16.08 1.68
C ALA A 91 15.75 -16.42 3.16
N ASP A 92 15.77 -15.41 4.01
CA ASP A 92 15.42 -15.47 5.43
C ASP A 92 14.37 -14.40 5.75
N GLU A 93 13.39 -14.72 6.59
CA GLU A 93 12.34 -13.79 7.01
C GLU A 93 12.89 -12.56 7.74
N SER A 94 14.03 -12.68 8.43
CA SER A 94 14.70 -11.57 9.09
C SER A 94 15.16 -10.48 8.12
N GLU A 95 15.46 -10.82 6.86
CA GLU A 95 15.80 -9.87 5.80
C GLU A 95 14.65 -8.93 5.45
N LEU A 96 13.42 -9.28 5.81
CA LEU A 96 12.25 -8.44 5.61
C LEU A 96 11.79 -7.79 6.92
N ILE A 97 11.81 -8.52 8.02
CA ILE A 97 11.27 -8.07 9.31
C ILE A 97 12.17 -6.99 9.92
N ARG A 98 13.48 -7.23 10.03
CA ARG A 98 14.41 -6.26 10.63
C ARG A 98 14.41 -4.92 9.89
N PRO A 99 14.62 -4.85 8.57
CA PRO A 99 14.58 -3.57 7.87
C PRO A 99 13.24 -2.85 7.99
N ALA A 100 12.11 -3.57 8.11
CA ALA A 100 10.81 -2.96 8.30
C ALA A 100 10.66 -2.31 9.69
N VAL A 101 11.17 -2.98 10.74
CA VAL A 101 11.15 -2.46 12.11
C VAL A 101 12.15 -1.32 12.26
N ASP A 102 13.42 -1.57 11.93
CA ASP A 102 14.51 -0.61 12.11
C ASP A 102 14.27 0.66 11.29
N GLY A 103 13.82 0.50 10.03
CA GLY A 103 13.51 1.64 9.17
C GLY A 103 12.32 2.46 9.68
N THR A 104 11.31 1.81 10.28
CA THR A 104 10.19 2.51 10.92
C THR A 104 10.67 3.30 12.14
N LEU A 105 11.46 2.68 13.01
CA LEU A 105 11.99 3.33 14.20
C LEU A 105 12.88 4.53 13.87
N ARG A 106 13.78 4.43 12.86
CA ARG A 106 14.60 5.58 12.41
C ARG A 106 13.78 6.82 12.08
N VAL A 107 12.67 6.63 11.35
CA VAL A 107 11.80 7.75 10.97
C VAL A 107 11.11 8.35 12.20
N LEU A 108 10.63 7.51 13.12
CA LEU A 108 9.98 7.98 14.35
C LEU A 108 10.98 8.66 15.31
N GLU A 109 12.18 8.13 15.44
CA GLU A 109 13.27 8.72 16.24
C GLU A 109 13.64 10.10 15.71
N ALA A 110 13.82 10.24 14.39
CA ALA A 110 14.09 11.53 13.75
C ALA A 110 12.93 12.51 13.96
N ALA A 111 11.68 12.05 13.82
CA ALA A 111 10.51 12.87 14.05
C ALA A 111 10.43 13.36 15.50
N ALA A 112 10.64 12.49 16.48
CA ALA A 112 10.66 12.86 17.90
C ALA A 112 11.81 13.82 18.23
N ALA A 113 13.00 13.57 17.70
CA ALA A 113 14.18 14.39 17.93
C ALA A 113 14.09 15.79 17.29
N SER A 114 13.25 15.99 16.27
CA SER A 114 13.11 17.27 15.58
C SER A 114 12.52 18.37 16.45
N GLY A 115 11.70 18.01 17.43
CA GLY A 115 10.95 18.93 18.28
C GLY A 115 9.87 19.77 17.56
N THR A 116 9.71 19.62 16.24
CA THR A 116 8.72 20.35 15.43
C THR A 116 7.59 19.46 14.93
N VAL A 117 7.85 18.14 14.78
CA VAL A 117 6.85 17.18 14.31
C VAL A 117 5.80 16.94 15.40
N ARG A 118 4.57 17.32 15.12
CA ARG A 118 3.42 17.14 16.02
C ARG A 118 2.80 15.76 15.92
N ARG A 119 2.72 15.21 14.71
CA ARG A 119 2.07 13.90 14.46
C ARG A 119 2.76 13.15 13.33
N VAL A 120 2.87 11.83 13.52
CA VAL A 120 3.26 10.90 12.46
C VAL A 120 2.05 10.08 12.01
N VAL A 121 1.81 10.01 10.71
CA VAL A 121 0.84 9.09 10.09
C VAL A 121 1.61 7.95 9.42
N LEU A 122 1.53 6.77 10.00
CA LEU A 122 2.24 5.58 9.52
C LEU A 122 1.35 4.76 8.59
N THR A 123 1.81 4.48 7.39
CA THR A 123 1.19 3.50 6.50
C THR A 123 1.55 2.08 6.94
N SER A 124 0.63 1.42 7.61
CA SER A 124 0.71 0.00 7.91
C SER A 124 -0.03 -0.82 6.84
N SER A 125 -0.76 -1.86 7.22
CA SER A 125 -1.53 -2.72 6.32
C SER A 125 -2.60 -3.48 7.11
N THR A 126 -3.69 -3.89 6.43
CA THR A 126 -4.58 -4.92 6.99
C THR A 126 -3.87 -6.25 7.21
N ASP A 127 -2.70 -6.46 6.62
CA ASP A 127 -1.86 -7.63 6.89
C ASP A 127 -1.24 -7.64 8.30
N ALA A 128 -1.20 -6.48 9.00
CA ALA A 128 -0.88 -6.43 10.42
C ALA A 128 -2.08 -6.84 11.32
N ILE A 129 -3.26 -7.06 10.73
CA ILE A 129 -4.53 -7.29 11.44
C ILE A 129 -5.09 -8.68 11.16
N THR A 130 -5.01 -9.17 9.92
CA THR A 130 -5.89 -10.23 9.41
C THR A 130 -5.24 -11.60 9.21
N ARG A 131 -3.94 -11.74 9.37
CA ARG A 131 -3.19 -12.94 8.97
C ARG A 131 -2.89 -13.89 10.13
N GLY A 132 -2.49 -15.12 9.78
CA GLY A 132 -2.19 -16.19 10.74
C GLY A 132 -3.41 -16.97 11.22
N TYR A 133 -4.62 -16.63 10.77
CA TYR A 133 -5.85 -17.30 11.16
C TYR A 133 -6.28 -18.34 10.11
N GLY A 134 -6.66 -19.53 10.57
CA GLY A 134 -7.18 -20.58 9.71
C GLY A 134 -8.61 -20.30 9.20
N ARG A 135 -9.10 -21.16 8.31
CA ARG A 135 -10.46 -21.07 7.73
C ARG A 135 -11.58 -21.06 8.77
N SER A 136 -11.39 -21.76 9.89
CA SER A 136 -12.35 -21.82 11.00
C SER A 136 -12.48 -20.52 11.79
N ALA A 137 -11.54 -19.59 11.64
CA ALA A 137 -11.51 -18.31 12.35
C ALA A 137 -11.89 -17.12 11.44
N VAL A 138 -12.57 -17.39 10.31
CA VAL A 138 -13.08 -16.33 9.41
C VAL A 138 -14.17 -15.54 10.14
N ARG A 139 -13.90 -14.26 10.34
CA ARG A 139 -14.85 -13.29 10.90
C ARG A 139 -14.50 -11.88 10.41
N LEU A 140 -15.39 -10.94 10.61
CA LEU A 140 -15.09 -9.53 10.41
C LEU A 140 -14.00 -9.10 11.41
N ARG A 141 -12.90 -8.53 10.91
CA ARG A 141 -11.79 -7.99 11.69
C ARG A 141 -11.91 -6.48 11.80
N THR A 142 -11.45 -5.96 12.92
CA THR A 142 -11.45 -4.53 13.24
C THR A 142 -10.05 -4.09 13.65
N GLU A 143 -9.90 -2.83 13.96
CA GLU A 143 -8.64 -2.24 14.46
C GLU A 143 -8.18 -2.82 15.81
N ALA A 144 -9.06 -3.46 16.56
CA ALA A 144 -8.71 -4.17 17.80
C ALA A 144 -7.94 -5.48 17.56
N ASP A 145 -8.03 -6.01 16.33
CA ASP A 145 -7.38 -7.27 15.97
C ASP A 145 -5.90 -7.07 15.61
N TRP A 146 -5.14 -8.14 15.78
CA TRP A 146 -3.76 -8.23 15.34
C TRP A 146 -3.53 -9.55 14.62
N THR A 147 -2.65 -9.54 13.63
CA THR A 147 -2.14 -10.76 12.99
C THR A 147 -1.50 -11.68 14.02
N ASP A 148 -1.73 -12.98 13.88
CA ASP A 148 -1.00 -14.00 14.64
C ASP A 148 0.40 -14.19 14.01
N PRO A 149 1.46 -13.65 14.63
CA PRO A 149 2.80 -13.66 14.00
C PRO A 149 3.40 -15.06 13.92
N ASP A 150 2.98 -16.01 14.76
CA ASP A 150 3.54 -17.36 14.78
C ASP A 150 3.08 -18.20 13.58
N ARG A 151 1.96 -17.80 12.96
CA ARG A 151 1.34 -18.51 11.83
C ARG A 151 1.31 -17.71 10.54
N ALA A 152 1.67 -16.44 10.59
CA ALA A 152 1.65 -15.57 9.43
C ALA A 152 2.92 -15.73 8.58
N ALA A 153 2.82 -15.48 7.27
CA ALA A 153 3.97 -15.40 6.38
C ALA A 153 4.85 -14.18 6.67
N ALA A 154 6.06 -14.14 6.11
CA ALA A 154 7.08 -13.11 6.38
C ALA A 154 6.57 -11.66 6.19
N TYR A 155 5.85 -11.36 5.11
CA TYR A 155 5.36 -10.01 4.86
C TYR A 155 4.33 -9.54 5.91
N PRO A 156 3.25 -10.26 6.22
CA PRO A 156 2.36 -9.92 7.33
C PRO A 156 3.08 -9.79 8.68
N ARG A 157 4.04 -10.67 8.96
CA ARG A 157 4.87 -10.59 10.18
C ARG A 157 5.68 -9.30 10.23
N SER A 158 6.29 -8.88 9.11
CA SER A 158 7.04 -7.63 9.05
C SER A 158 6.14 -6.42 9.33
N LYS A 159 4.91 -6.41 8.81
CA LYS A 159 3.93 -5.35 9.08
C LYS A 159 3.45 -5.35 10.53
N PHE A 160 3.22 -6.52 11.10
CA PHE A 160 2.86 -6.67 12.51
C PHE A 160 3.96 -6.12 13.43
N PHE A 161 5.21 -6.56 13.27
CA PHE A 161 6.30 -6.14 14.14
C PHE A 161 6.65 -4.66 13.98
N ALA A 162 6.66 -4.14 12.74
CA ALA A 162 6.92 -2.73 12.49
C ALA A 162 5.85 -1.82 13.12
N GLU A 163 4.57 -2.17 12.99
CA GLU A 163 3.48 -1.40 13.58
C GLU A 163 3.51 -1.47 15.12
N ARG A 164 3.78 -2.67 15.69
CA ARG A 164 3.92 -2.82 17.16
C ARG A 164 5.09 -2.00 17.70
N ALA A 165 6.24 -2.07 17.06
CA ALA A 165 7.40 -1.29 17.46
C ALA A 165 7.14 0.23 17.36
N ALA A 166 6.42 0.67 16.32
CA ALA A 166 6.02 2.06 16.18
C ALA A 166 5.13 2.54 17.33
N TRP A 167 4.14 1.75 17.73
CA TRP A 167 3.27 2.06 18.86
C TRP A 167 4.01 2.09 20.19
N ASP A 168 4.94 1.15 20.42
CA ASP A 168 5.74 1.09 21.64
C ASP A 168 6.66 2.30 21.75
N PHE A 169 7.34 2.67 20.65
CA PHE A 169 8.19 3.85 20.58
C PHE A 169 7.37 5.15 20.79
N ALA A 170 6.28 5.34 20.05
CA ALA A 170 5.49 6.56 20.12
C ALA A 170 4.96 6.83 21.54
N ARG A 171 4.52 5.77 22.25
CA ARG A 171 4.11 5.89 23.66
C ARG A 171 5.25 6.32 24.57
N SER A 172 6.46 5.75 24.39
CA SER A 172 7.63 6.08 25.22
C SER A 172 8.16 7.49 24.97
N ALA A 173 8.08 7.95 23.71
CA ALA A 173 8.58 9.25 23.28
C ALA A 173 7.54 10.38 23.43
N GLY A 174 6.29 10.08 23.76
CA GLY A 174 5.21 11.08 23.76
C GLY A 174 4.86 11.64 22.38
N LEU A 175 5.14 10.87 21.30
CA LEU A 175 4.90 11.28 19.92
C LEU A 175 3.48 10.91 19.49
N GLU A 176 2.72 11.86 18.93
CA GLU A 176 1.42 11.51 18.34
C GLU A 176 1.61 10.60 17.12
N LEU A 177 1.08 9.39 17.19
CA LEU A 177 1.07 8.41 16.13
C LEU A 177 -0.36 8.07 15.72
N VAL A 178 -0.59 7.94 14.42
CA VAL A 178 -1.79 7.37 13.82
C VAL A 178 -1.36 6.31 12.81
N THR A 179 -2.01 5.15 12.76
CA THR A 179 -1.76 4.20 11.68
C THR A 179 -2.93 4.13 10.72
N VAL A 180 -2.64 4.20 9.45
CA VAL A 180 -3.56 3.87 8.36
C VAL A 180 -3.23 2.46 7.88
N ASN A 181 -4.21 1.57 7.89
CA ASN A 181 -4.07 0.16 7.56
C ASN A 181 -4.85 -0.16 6.26
N PRO A 182 -4.25 0.11 5.06
CA PRO A 182 -4.92 -0.18 3.81
C PRO A 182 -5.04 -1.69 3.57
N ALA A 183 -6.10 -2.06 2.84
CA ALA A 183 -6.25 -3.39 2.26
C ALA A 183 -5.48 -3.50 0.92
N LEU A 184 -5.96 -4.27 -0.06
CA LEU A 184 -5.33 -4.33 -1.38
C LEU A 184 -5.46 -2.97 -2.09
N VAL A 185 -4.35 -2.26 -2.19
CA VAL A 185 -4.33 -0.93 -2.82
C VAL A 185 -4.19 -1.05 -4.33
N LEU A 186 -5.19 -0.59 -5.03
CA LEU A 186 -5.23 -0.46 -6.49
C LEU A 186 -5.45 1.01 -6.86
N GLY A 187 -5.44 1.32 -8.16
CA GLY A 187 -5.68 2.67 -8.66
C GLY A 187 -4.70 3.04 -9.77
N PRO A 188 -4.80 4.25 -10.32
CA PRO A 188 -3.97 4.66 -11.45
C PRO A 188 -2.49 4.73 -11.08
N VAL A 189 -1.62 4.12 -11.90
CA VAL A 189 -0.16 4.25 -11.75
C VAL A 189 0.30 5.61 -12.29
N LEU A 190 1.29 6.20 -11.62
CA LEU A 190 1.84 7.51 -11.99
C LEU A 190 3.13 7.41 -12.82
N SER A 191 3.68 6.22 -12.96
CA SER A 191 4.89 5.94 -13.75
C SER A 191 4.96 4.46 -14.12
N ALA A 192 5.80 4.10 -15.06
CA ALA A 192 6.03 2.72 -15.49
C ALA A 192 6.83 1.86 -14.48
N ALA A 193 7.23 2.40 -13.34
CA ALA A 193 7.96 1.63 -12.33
C ALA A 193 7.12 0.47 -11.78
N ARG A 194 7.77 -0.67 -11.51
CA ARG A 194 7.11 -1.88 -10.96
C ARG A 194 6.39 -1.58 -9.64
N ARG A 195 5.18 -2.13 -9.49
CA ARG A 195 4.31 -1.96 -8.32
C ARG A 195 3.64 -3.29 -7.97
N THR A 196 3.95 -3.83 -6.80
CA THR A 196 3.51 -5.18 -6.40
C THR A 196 1.99 -5.35 -6.34
N SER A 197 1.23 -4.36 -5.87
CA SER A 197 -0.23 -4.51 -5.73
C SER A 197 -0.97 -4.46 -7.06
N VAL A 198 -0.56 -3.58 -7.98
CA VAL A 198 -1.21 -3.45 -9.29
C VAL A 198 -0.80 -4.54 -10.29
N GLU A 199 0.28 -5.29 -9.99
CA GLU A 199 0.67 -6.47 -10.78
C GLU A 199 -0.46 -7.49 -10.87
N LEU A 200 -1.35 -7.57 -9.88
CA LEU A 200 -2.51 -8.45 -9.93
C LEU A 200 -3.43 -8.14 -11.12
N ILE A 201 -3.68 -6.85 -11.39
CA ILE A 201 -4.47 -6.40 -12.54
C ILE A 201 -3.69 -6.60 -13.84
N GLN A 202 -2.38 -6.33 -13.82
CA GLN A 202 -1.50 -6.55 -14.97
C GLN A 202 -1.48 -8.02 -15.41
N VAL A 203 -1.30 -8.96 -14.49
CA VAL A 203 -1.30 -10.41 -14.73
C VAL A 203 -2.61 -10.88 -15.36
N LEU A 204 -3.76 -10.34 -14.90
CA LEU A 204 -5.07 -10.67 -15.47
C LEU A 204 -5.24 -10.11 -16.89
N LEU A 205 -4.84 -8.87 -17.14
CA LEU A 205 -4.94 -8.23 -18.46
C LEU A 205 -3.98 -8.85 -19.48
N ALA A 206 -2.74 -9.15 -19.07
CA ALA A 206 -1.73 -9.78 -19.91
C ALA A 206 -1.97 -11.28 -20.13
N ARG A 207 -2.95 -11.88 -19.43
CA ARG A 207 -3.21 -13.34 -19.46
C ARG A 207 -1.99 -14.17 -19.07
N GLU A 208 -1.22 -13.71 -18.09
CA GLU A 208 -0.06 -14.47 -17.59
C GLU A 208 -0.49 -15.73 -16.80
N VAL A 209 -1.76 -15.83 -16.43
CA VAL A 209 -2.35 -16.99 -15.79
C VAL A 209 -3.51 -17.54 -16.64
N PRO A 210 -3.64 -18.87 -16.78
CA PRO A 210 -4.69 -19.49 -17.58
C PRO A 210 -6.07 -19.48 -16.90
N ALA A 211 -6.09 -19.45 -15.57
CA ALA A 211 -7.28 -19.55 -14.74
C ALA A 211 -7.10 -18.77 -13.43
N VAL A 212 -8.20 -18.45 -12.76
CA VAL A 212 -8.24 -17.55 -11.62
C VAL A 212 -8.42 -18.34 -10.31
N PRO A 213 -7.45 -18.31 -9.38
CA PRO A 213 -7.60 -18.94 -8.07
C PRO A 213 -8.65 -18.21 -7.22
N ARG A 214 -9.25 -18.93 -6.27
CA ARG A 214 -10.24 -18.36 -5.34
C ARG A 214 -9.55 -17.56 -4.24
N LEU A 215 -9.11 -16.36 -4.56
CA LEU A 215 -8.53 -15.37 -3.63
C LEU A 215 -9.53 -14.25 -3.41
N GLY A 216 -9.67 -13.83 -2.15
CA GLY A 216 -10.55 -12.72 -1.76
C GLY A 216 -9.75 -11.56 -1.19
N PHE A 217 -10.08 -10.34 -1.62
CA PHE A 217 -9.42 -9.12 -1.19
C PHE A 217 -10.45 -8.03 -0.90
N ALA A 218 -10.27 -7.30 0.18
CA ALA A 218 -10.87 -5.98 0.30
C ALA A 218 -10.06 -5.02 -0.58
N VAL A 219 -10.71 -4.24 -1.44
CA VAL A 219 -10.07 -3.36 -2.42
C VAL A 219 -10.11 -1.93 -1.90
N THR A 220 -9.00 -1.21 -2.02
CA THR A 220 -8.92 0.20 -1.65
C THR A 220 -8.28 0.99 -2.79
N ASP A 221 -8.84 2.16 -3.11
CA ASP A 221 -8.22 3.06 -4.09
C ASP A 221 -7.05 3.82 -3.46
N VAL A 222 -5.95 3.93 -4.18
CA VAL A 222 -4.75 4.65 -3.74
C VAL A 222 -5.03 6.13 -3.42
N ARG A 223 -5.97 6.75 -4.15
CA ARG A 223 -6.41 8.12 -3.93
C ARG A 223 -7.17 8.25 -2.61
N ASP A 224 -7.99 7.24 -2.27
CA ASP A 224 -8.74 7.20 -1.01
C ASP A 224 -7.82 6.90 0.18
N VAL A 225 -6.74 6.14 -0.03
CA VAL A 225 -5.67 5.98 0.97
C VAL A 225 -4.99 7.32 1.25
N ALA A 226 -4.70 8.11 0.21
CA ALA A 226 -4.12 9.45 0.38
C ALA A 226 -5.06 10.39 1.16
N VAL A 227 -6.34 10.39 0.84
CA VAL A 227 -7.37 11.12 1.61
C VAL A 227 -7.42 10.65 3.06
N ALA A 228 -7.38 9.34 3.33
CA ALA A 228 -7.38 8.81 4.70
C ALA A 228 -6.16 9.29 5.51
N HIS A 229 -4.98 9.37 4.89
CA HIS A 229 -3.78 9.90 5.54
C HIS A 229 -3.95 11.39 5.92
N ARG A 230 -4.53 12.20 5.01
CA ARG A 230 -4.79 13.60 5.30
C ARG A 230 -5.80 13.76 6.44
N LEU A 231 -6.91 13.05 6.39
CA LEU A 231 -7.91 13.08 7.44
C LEU A 231 -7.35 12.61 8.79
N ALA A 232 -6.53 11.54 8.79
CA ALA A 232 -5.86 11.04 9.99
C ALA A 232 -4.83 12.05 10.56
N MET A 233 -4.21 12.85 9.68
CA MET A 233 -3.31 13.93 10.08
C MET A 233 -4.07 15.11 10.70
N GLU A 234 -5.18 15.52 10.09
CA GLU A 234 -5.92 16.72 10.42
C GLU A 234 -6.90 16.54 11.60
N THR A 235 -7.47 15.34 11.77
CA THR A 235 -8.48 15.09 12.79
C THR A 235 -7.87 15.08 14.19
N ALA A 236 -8.31 15.98 15.06
CA ALA A 236 -7.76 16.15 16.41
C ALA A 236 -7.80 14.86 17.26
N GLY A 237 -8.89 14.11 17.17
CA GLY A 237 -9.07 12.85 17.92
C GLY A 237 -8.40 11.62 17.29
N ALA A 238 -7.69 11.77 16.17
CA ALA A 238 -7.10 10.63 15.47
C ALA A 238 -5.84 10.08 16.15
N ALA A 239 -5.13 10.90 16.93
CA ALA A 239 -3.92 10.49 17.64
C ALA A 239 -4.17 9.26 18.53
N GLY A 240 -3.24 8.31 18.52
CA GLY A 240 -3.35 7.06 19.29
C GLY A 240 -4.25 6.00 18.66
N ASN A 241 -4.74 6.21 17.44
CA ASN A 241 -5.69 5.31 16.78
C ASN A 241 -5.12 4.62 15.54
N ARG A 242 -5.66 3.44 15.26
CA ARG A 242 -5.51 2.68 14.02
C ARG A 242 -6.75 2.89 13.18
N TYR A 243 -6.61 2.97 11.85
CA TYR A 243 -7.72 3.09 10.91
C TYR A 243 -7.57 2.12 9.75
N ILE A 244 -8.47 1.14 9.67
CA ILE A 244 -8.60 0.29 8.49
C ILE A 244 -9.23 1.11 7.38
N VAL A 245 -8.56 1.18 6.24
CA VAL A 245 -9.08 1.79 5.03
C VAL A 245 -9.27 0.71 3.97
N ALA A 246 -10.51 0.26 3.84
CA ALA A 246 -10.91 -0.84 2.99
C ALA A 246 -12.28 -0.57 2.36
N GLY A 247 -12.37 -0.72 1.04
CA GLY A 247 -13.62 -0.71 0.31
C GLY A 247 -14.26 -2.10 0.25
N GLU A 248 -14.92 -2.39 -0.88
CA GLU A 248 -15.62 -3.66 -1.10
C GLU A 248 -14.67 -4.86 -1.07
N HIS A 249 -15.16 -5.98 -0.49
CA HIS A 249 -14.52 -7.29 -0.66
C HIS A 249 -14.93 -7.89 -2.01
N LEU A 250 -13.94 -8.26 -2.82
CA LEU A 250 -14.13 -8.96 -4.09
C LEU A 250 -13.27 -10.20 -4.15
N TRP A 251 -13.84 -11.28 -4.73
CA TRP A 251 -13.04 -12.39 -5.18
C TRP A 251 -12.27 -12.01 -6.45
N LEU A 252 -11.08 -12.55 -6.64
CA LEU A 252 -10.26 -12.28 -7.82
C LEU A 252 -11.00 -12.59 -9.13
N ARG A 253 -11.92 -13.56 -9.13
CA ARG A 253 -12.77 -13.87 -10.27
C ARG A 253 -13.77 -12.75 -10.59
N GLU A 254 -14.28 -12.05 -9.59
CA GLU A 254 -15.17 -10.89 -9.77
C GLU A 254 -14.39 -9.72 -10.36
N MET A 255 -13.18 -9.49 -9.86
CA MET A 255 -12.26 -8.49 -10.43
C MET A 255 -11.94 -8.82 -11.91
N ALA A 256 -11.64 -10.08 -12.19
CA ALA A 256 -11.40 -10.55 -13.55
C ALA A 256 -12.64 -10.40 -14.46
N ALA A 257 -13.85 -10.60 -13.93
CA ALA A 257 -15.10 -10.39 -14.67
C ALA A 257 -15.33 -8.91 -15.02
N ILE A 258 -15.03 -7.99 -14.10
CA ILE A 258 -15.06 -6.54 -14.35
C ILE A 258 -14.12 -6.17 -15.50
N LEU A 259 -12.87 -6.66 -15.46
CA LEU A 259 -11.89 -6.42 -16.50
C LEU A 259 -12.30 -7.06 -17.83
N ALA A 260 -12.83 -8.29 -17.80
CA ALA A 260 -13.26 -9.01 -19.00
C ALA A 260 -14.41 -8.30 -19.73
N ALA A 261 -15.39 -7.78 -18.99
CA ALA A 261 -16.51 -7.04 -19.56
C ALA A 261 -16.06 -5.79 -20.31
N GLU A 262 -15.05 -5.08 -19.81
CA GLU A 262 -14.55 -3.84 -20.39
C GLU A 262 -13.51 -4.08 -21.50
N TYR A 263 -12.60 -5.04 -21.31
CA TYR A 263 -11.39 -5.14 -22.13
C TYR A 263 -11.38 -6.28 -23.14
N ARG A 264 -12.25 -7.31 -23.03
CA ARG A 264 -12.37 -8.34 -24.07
C ARG A 264 -12.81 -7.77 -25.44
N PRO A 265 -13.77 -6.83 -25.51
CA PRO A 265 -14.12 -6.17 -26.77
C PRO A 265 -12.97 -5.37 -27.40
N ARG A 266 -11.97 -5.02 -26.58
CA ARG A 266 -10.75 -4.28 -26.98
C ARG A 266 -9.56 -5.19 -27.29
N GLY A 267 -9.77 -6.52 -27.41
CA GLY A 267 -8.74 -7.49 -27.79
C GLY A 267 -7.92 -8.09 -26.63
N TYR A 268 -8.24 -7.78 -25.36
CA TYR A 268 -7.57 -8.39 -24.19
C TYR A 268 -8.21 -9.74 -23.86
N ARG A 269 -7.39 -10.75 -23.53
CA ARG A 269 -7.88 -12.12 -23.24
C ARG A 269 -7.93 -12.38 -21.74
N VAL A 270 -8.68 -11.57 -20.98
CA VAL A 270 -8.78 -11.70 -19.51
C VAL A 270 -9.34 -13.08 -19.11
N PRO A 271 -8.64 -13.88 -18.29
CA PRO A 271 -9.12 -15.16 -17.82
C PRO A 271 -10.23 -14.98 -16.78
N THR A 272 -11.33 -15.75 -16.88
CA THR A 272 -12.44 -15.76 -15.91
C THR A 272 -12.77 -17.15 -15.41
N GLY A 273 -12.14 -18.19 -15.99
CA GLY A 273 -12.32 -19.57 -15.55
C GLY A 273 -11.74 -19.79 -14.15
N PRO A 274 -12.39 -20.58 -13.28
CA PRO A 274 -11.87 -20.87 -11.96
C PRO A 274 -10.66 -21.81 -12.05
N LEU A 275 -9.65 -21.58 -11.21
CA LEU A 275 -8.58 -22.54 -10.96
C LEU A 275 -8.99 -23.43 -9.79
N PRO A 276 -9.25 -24.75 -10.01
CA PRO A 276 -9.59 -25.67 -8.93
C PRO A 276 -8.46 -25.77 -7.90
N THR A 277 -8.82 -25.77 -6.61
CA THR A 277 -7.84 -25.86 -5.52
C THR A 277 -6.90 -27.07 -5.62
N PRO A 278 -7.34 -28.28 -6.04
CA PRO A 278 -6.43 -29.41 -6.22
C PRO A 278 -5.32 -29.15 -7.26
N LEU A 279 -5.65 -28.45 -8.36
CA LEU A 279 -4.65 -28.07 -9.36
C LEU A 279 -3.68 -27.00 -8.83
N LEU A 280 -4.17 -26.06 -8.03
CA LEU A 280 -3.32 -25.10 -7.35
C LEU A 280 -2.37 -25.80 -6.35
N CYS A 281 -2.87 -26.79 -5.58
CA CYS A 281 -2.05 -27.59 -4.68
C CYS A 281 -0.95 -28.36 -5.43
N LEU A 282 -1.28 -28.94 -6.59
CA LEU A 282 -0.31 -29.63 -7.42
C LEU A 282 0.76 -28.68 -7.95
N ALA A 283 0.35 -27.53 -8.50
CA ALA A 283 1.27 -26.52 -9.02
C ALA A 283 2.20 -25.94 -7.92
N ALA A 284 1.69 -25.75 -6.70
CA ALA A 284 2.47 -25.24 -5.56
C ALA A 284 3.57 -26.21 -5.08
N ARG A 285 3.57 -27.46 -5.54
CA ARG A 285 4.68 -28.40 -5.29
C ARG A 285 5.92 -28.09 -6.14
N PHE A 286 5.70 -27.48 -7.30
CA PHE A 286 6.76 -27.16 -8.28
C PHE A 286 7.14 -25.68 -8.28
N ASP A 287 6.24 -24.78 -7.83
CA ASP A 287 6.53 -23.35 -7.70
C ASP A 287 6.26 -22.87 -6.26
N PRO A 288 7.33 -22.56 -5.50
CA PRO A 288 7.21 -22.05 -4.12
C PRO A 288 6.38 -20.76 -3.99
N ARG A 289 6.30 -19.93 -5.07
CA ARG A 289 5.52 -18.69 -5.07
C ARG A 289 4.03 -18.97 -4.90
N LEU A 290 3.54 -20.10 -5.41
CA LEU A 290 2.15 -20.52 -5.29
C LEU A 290 1.78 -21.01 -3.87
N LYS A 291 2.76 -21.26 -2.99
CA LYS A 291 2.49 -21.63 -1.59
C LYS A 291 1.78 -20.50 -0.84
N LEU A 292 2.20 -19.25 -1.07
CA LEU A 292 1.53 -18.08 -0.48
C LEU A 292 0.09 -17.95 -1.03
N THR A 293 -0.09 -18.10 -2.34
CA THR A 293 -1.41 -18.11 -2.98
C THR A 293 -2.31 -19.21 -2.38
N LEU A 294 -1.76 -20.41 -2.19
CA LEU A 294 -2.48 -21.54 -1.61
C LEU A 294 -2.91 -21.28 -0.16
N SER A 295 -2.05 -20.63 0.66
CA SER A 295 -2.38 -20.32 2.06
C SER A 295 -3.55 -19.33 2.19
N MET A 296 -3.80 -18.53 1.17
CA MET A 296 -4.90 -17.55 1.11
C MET A 296 -6.13 -18.08 0.38
N ALA A 297 -6.01 -19.20 -0.35
CA ALA A 297 -7.06 -19.70 -1.22
C ALA A 297 -8.33 -20.08 -0.45
N GLY A 298 -9.46 -19.50 -0.86
CA GLY A 298 -10.78 -19.74 -0.28
C GLY A 298 -11.02 -19.07 1.08
N ILE A 299 -10.12 -18.21 1.54
CA ILE A 299 -10.28 -17.41 2.77
C ILE A 299 -10.64 -15.99 2.37
N PRO A 300 -11.85 -15.47 2.71
CA PRO A 300 -12.19 -14.08 2.44
C PRO A 300 -11.45 -13.17 3.43
N GLN A 301 -11.03 -12.02 2.95
CA GLN A 301 -10.46 -10.97 3.78
C GLN A 301 -11.58 -10.01 4.21
N LEU A 302 -12.19 -10.29 5.35
CA LEU A 302 -13.29 -9.49 5.89
C LEU A 302 -12.76 -8.50 6.92
N VAL A 303 -12.82 -7.20 6.62
CA VAL A 303 -12.38 -6.11 7.51
C VAL A 303 -13.43 -5.02 7.55
N SER A 304 -13.54 -4.34 8.70
CA SER A 304 -14.44 -3.20 8.88
C SER A 304 -13.65 -1.90 8.73
N ALA A 305 -14.10 -1.02 7.87
CA ALA A 305 -13.62 0.37 7.79
C ALA A 305 -14.59 1.36 8.49
N GLU A 306 -15.46 0.86 9.34
CA GLU A 306 -16.47 1.67 10.00
C GLU A 306 -15.87 2.79 10.85
N LYS A 307 -14.77 2.50 11.55
CA LYS A 307 -14.05 3.49 12.35
C LYS A 307 -13.52 4.65 11.50
N ALA A 308 -12.91 4.35 10.34
CA ALA A 308 -12.44 5.40 9.43
C ALA A 308 -13.60 6.24 8.88
N ARG A 309 -14.76 5.62 8.61
CA ARG A 309 -15.95 6.33 8.13
C ARG A 309 -16.54 7.25 9.18
N THR A 310 -16.67 6.78 10.41
CA THR A 310 -17.34 7.52 11.49
C THR A 310 -16.46 8.58 12.12
N GLU A 311 -15.19 8.30 12.35
CA GLU A 311 -14.27 9.20 13.05
C GLU A 311 -13.54 10.17 12.12
N LEU A 312 -13.19 9.72 10.88
CA LEU A 312 -12.49 10.55 9.90
C LEU A 312 -13.40 11.11 8.81
N GLY A 313 -14.64 10.64 8.68
CA GLY A 313 -15.50 10.96 7.55
C GLY A 313 -15.02 10.37 6.21
N TRP A 314 -14.15 9.37 6.26
CA TRP A 314 -13.56 8.74 5.08
C TRP A 314 -14.59 7.96 4.26
N GLN A 315 -14.55 8.07 2.92
CA GLN A 315 -15.45 7.36 2.02
C GLN A 315 -14.64 6.70 0.89
N PRO A 316 -14.82 5.39 0.63
CA PRO A 316 -14.13 4.71 -0.47
C PRO A 316 -14.87 4.90 -1.79
N ARG A 317 -14.11 4.93 -2.89
CA ARG A 317 -14.63 4.77 -4.25
C ARG A 317 -15.16 3.35 -4.47
N PRO A 318 -16.11 3.17 -5.40
CA PRO A 318 -16.51 1.84 -5.84
C PRO A 318 -15.32 1.04 -6.37
N ALA A 319 -15.17 -0.22 -5.94
CA ALA A 319 -14.06 -1.07 -6.36
C ALA A 319 -13.99 -1.25 -7.89
N ARG A 320 -15.15 -1.24 -8.58
CA ARG A 320 -15.21 -1.29 -10.05
C ARG A 320 -14.48 -0.12 -10.70
N GLU A 321 -14.66 1.09 -10.21
CA GLU A 321 -13.97 2.29 -10.71
C GLU A 321 -12.46 2.14 -10.52
N THR A 322 -12.04 1.79 -9.32
CA THR A 322 -10.63 1.56 -8.96
C THR A 322 -9.96 0.54 -9.88
N ILE A 323 -10.60 -0.61 -10.13
CA ILE A 323 -10.07 -1.67 -10.99
C ILE A 323 -9.92 -1.18 -12.44
N LEU A 324 -10.92 -0.47 -12.97
CA LEU A 324 -10.88 0.04 -14.33
C LEU A 324 -9.88 1.18 -14.50
N ASP A 325 -9.72 2.06 -13.50
CA ASP A 325 -8.72 3.12 -13.51
C ASP A 325 -7.30 2.55 -13.45
N THR A 326 -7.09 1.50 -12.64
CA THR A 326 -5.82 0.76 -12.63
C THR A 326 -5.52 0.22 -14.02
N ALA A 327 -6.45 -0.48 -14.62
CA ALA A 327 -6.28 -1.06 -15.96
C ALA A 327 -5.98 0.01 -17.03
N ARG A 328 -6.73 1.11 -17.04
CA ARG A 328 -6.52 2.23 -17.98
C ARG A 328 -5.11 2.80 -17.86
N SER A 329 -4.64 3.01 -16.64
CA SER A 329 -3.31 3.58 -16.41
C SER A 329 -2.18 2.60 -16.80
N LEU A 330 -2.33 1.31 -16.53
CA LEU A 330 -1.37 0.28 -16.94
C LEU A 330 -1.23 0.24 -18.47
N ILE A 331 -2.35 0.33 -19.19
CA ILE A 331 -2.37 0.37 -20.64
C ILE A 331 -1.73 1.69 -21.17
N ALA A 332 -2.09 2.83 -20.59
CA ALA A 332 -1.56 4.13 -20.98
C ALA A 332 -0.03 4.24 -20.80
N HIS A 333 0.51 3.57 -19.79
CA HIS A 333 1.96 3.47 -19.56
C HIS A 333 2.65 2.35 -20.34
N GLY A 334 1.93 1.65 -21.23
CA GLY A 334 2.50 0.57 -22.07
C GLY A 334 2.89 -0.70 -21.30
N LEU A 335 2.42 -0.85 -20.06
CA LEU A 335 2.74 -1.99 -19.20
C LEU A 335 1.94 -3.25 -19.54
N VAL A 336 0.85 -3.08 -20.30
CA VAL A 336 0.03 -4.17 -20.83
C VAL A 336 -0.39 -3.84 -22.25
N GLN A 337 -0.28 -4.81 -23.16
CA GLN A 337 -0.70 -4.67 -24.55
C GLN A 337 -1.82 -5.67 -24.88
N ALA A 338 -2.73 -5.29 -25.79
CA ALA A 338 -3.71 -6.22 -26.32
C ALA A 338 -3.02 -7.38 -27.04
N SER A 339 -3.58 -8.58 -26.95
CA SER A 339 -3.07 -9.74 -27.68
C SER A 339 -3.19 -9.48 -29.18
N SER A 340 -2.08 -9.51 -29.92
CA SER A 340 -2.11 -9.41 -31.37
C SER A 340 -3.02 -10.49 -31.97
N PRO A 341 -3.87 -10.17 -32.96
CA PRO A 341 -4.73 -11.15 -33.61
C PRO A 341 -3.91 -12.08 -34.51
N GLY A 342 -3.03 -12.92 -33.95
CA GLY A 342 -2.14 -13.78 -34.76
C GLY A 342 -1.26 -14.76 -34.02
N SER A 343 -1.13 -14.67 -32.70
CA SER A 343 -0.37 -15.65 -31.91
C SER A 343 -1.32 -16.74 -31.38
N ARG A 344 -1.47 -17.79 -32.16
CA ARG A 344 -2.05 -19.08 -31.75
C ARG A 344 -0.98 -19.96 -31.13
#